data_11fb42149b7aa2c313472a390993c1d0
#
_entry.id   11fb42149b7aa2c313472a390993c1d0
#
_cell.length_a   1.000
_cell.length_b   1.000
_cell.length_c   1.000
_cell.angle_alpha   90.00
_cell.angle_beta   90.00
_cell.angle_gamma   90.00
#
_symmetry.space_group_name_H-M   'P 1'
#
loop_
_entity.id
_entity.type
_entity.pdbx_description
1 polymer ?
#
loop_
_entity_poly.entity_id
_entity_poly.type
_entity_poly.pdbx_seq_one_letter_code
_entity_poly.pdbx_strand_id
1 'polypeptide(L)'
;MPNWCMNKLTIRHDDKSMLDKFEKAYRDDWTIETFYPTPRDPNDPTKLIGEGASFDINEGPDTSWYHWRLKNWGTKWDIGCKDGYGLEPTRVDDELSITFDSAWSPPLGFYERLVVLGFDVQASYFEPGMSFAGTWHNGKDNYYEGNWSDFPEALVDEFDMHEFYGDLEVEDEKM
;
A
#
# COMPACT_ATOMS: atom_id res chain seq x y z
N MET A 1 -4.34 5.34 16.27
CA MET A 1 -4.04 5.63 14.85
C MET A 1 -3.03 4.61 14.36
N PRO A 2 -3.14 4.11 13.14
CA PRO A 2 -2.11 3.23 12.58
C PRO A 2 -0.83 4.02 12.30
N ASN A 3 0.31 3.32 12.31
CA ASN A 3 1.48 3.84 11.62
C ASN A 3 1.18 3.86 10.12
N TRP A 4 1.57 4.93 9.46
CA TRP A 4 1.37 5.06 8.01
C TRP A 4 2.61 4.64 7.26
N CYS A 5 2.41 3.76 6.27
CA CYS A 5 3.44 3.38 5.32
C CYS A 5 3.30 4.25 4.08
N MET A 6 4.36 4.97 3.74
CA MET A 6 4.43 5.77 2.51
C MET A 6 4.75 4.87 1.34
N ASN A 7 4.03 5.04 0.22
CA ASN A 7 4.18 4.21 -0.96
C ASN A 7 4.29 5.06 -2.23
N LYS A 8 5.13 4.62 -3.15
CA LYS A 8 5.17 5.09 -4.53
C LYS A 8 4.96 3.89 -5.44
N LEU A 9 3.96 3.97 -6.30
CA LEU A 9 3.57 2.90 -7.21
C LEU A 9 3.55 3.42 -8.64
N THR A 10 4.24 2.73 -9.53
CA THR A 10 4.19 2.95 -10.97
C THR A 10 3.68 1.69 -11.65
N ILE A 11 2.64 1.84 -12.45
CA ILE A 11 2.01 0.75 -13.19
C ILE A 11 1.92 1.05 -14.69
N ARG A 12 2.00 -0.01 -15.49
CA ARG A 12 1.78 0.00 -16.94
C ARG A 12 0.82 -1.12 -17.32
N HIS A 13 0.09 -0.92 -18.39
CA HIS A 13 -0.78 -1.94 -18.96
C HIS A 13 -0.95 -1.70 -20.46
N ASP A 14 -0.94 -2.79 -21.26
CA ASP A 14 -1.13 -2.71 -22.70
C ASP A 14 -2.53 -2.22 -23.08
N ASP A 15 -3.53 -2.57 -22.28
CA ASP A 15 -4.90 -2.07 -22.41
C ASP A 15 -5.06 -0.76 -21.62
N LYS A 16 -5.14 0.36 -22.33
CA LYS A 16 -5.31 1.69 -21.73
C LYS A 16 -6.59 1.81 -20.90
N SER A 17 -7.63 1.04 -21.20
CA SER A 17 -8.87 1.04 -20.42
C SER A 17 -8.66 0.54 -19.00
N MET A 18 -7.68 -0.32 -18.77
CA MET A 18 -7.30 -0.79 -17.44
C MET A 18 -6.62 0.31 -16.62
N LEU A 19 -5.79 1.15 -17.26
CA LEU A 19 -5.22 2.34 -16.60
C LEU A 19 -6.30 3.39 -16.31
N ASP A 20 -7.25 3.61 -17.21
CA ASP A 20 -8.38 4.51 -16.99
C ASP A 20 -9.24 4.04 -15.81
N LYS A 21 -9.51 2.74 -15.73
CA LYS A 21 -10.23 2.12 -14.61
C LYS A 21 -9.48 2.29 -13.29
N PHE A 22 -8.15 2.10 -13.30
CA PHE A 22 -7.33 2.27 -12.11
C PHE A 22 -7.34 3.73 -11.64
N GLU A 23 -7.11 4.67 -12.54
CA GLU A 23 -7.10 6.10 -12.24
C GLU A 23 -8.43 6.57 -11.66
N LYS A 24 -9.55 6.15 -12.25
CA LYS A 24 -10.89 6.44 -11.71
C LYS A 24 -11.09 5.87 -10.32
N ALA A 25 -10.75 4.61 -10.10
CA ALA A 25 -10.87 3.95 -8.80
C ALA A 25 -10.01 4.66 -7.73
N TYR A 26 -8.80 5.06 -8.10
CA TYR A 26 -7.89 5.80 -7.21
C TYR A 26 -8.44 7.19 -6.83
N ARG A 27 -9.06 7.89 -7.76
CA ARG A 27 -9.72 9.18 -7.49
C ARG A 27 -10.95 9.06 -6.61
N ASP A 28 -11.57 7.88 -6.57
CA ASP A 28 -12.78 7.60 -5.79
C ASP A 28 -12.50 6.89 -4.44
N ASP A 29 -11.23 6.65 -4.08
CA ASP A 29 -10.79 5.88 -2.89
C ASP A 29 -11.27 4.42 -2.86
N TRP A 30 -11.44 3.81 -4.04
CA TRP A 30 -11.90 2.44 -4.23
C TRP A 30 -10.92 1.59 -5.06
N THR A 31 -9.65 1.83 -4.91
CA THR A 31 -8.62 1.22 -5.78
C THR A 31 -8.52 -0.28 -5.59
N ILE A 32 -8.26 -0.72 -4.35
CA ILE A 32 -8.02 -2.14 -4.08
C ILE A 32 -9.34 -2.91 -4.21
N GLU A 33 -10.42 -2.40 -3.65
CA GLU A 33 -11.76 -3.01 -3.74
C GLU A 33 -12.21 -3.23 -5.19
N THR A 34 -11.84 -2.33 -6.11
CA THR A 34 -12.18 -2.43 -7.54
C THR A 34 -11.51 -3.62 -8.22
N PHE A 35 -10.23 -3.89 -7.92
CA PHE A 35 -9.43 -4.93 -8.57
C PHE A 35 -9.33 -6.23 -7.77
N TYR A 36 -9.56 -6.16 -6.47
CA TYR A 36 -9.47 -7.30 -5.56
C TYR A 36 -10.54 -7.17 -4.46
N PRO A 37 -11.83 -7.38 -4.82
CA PRO A 37 -12.93 -7.09 -3.91
C PRO A 37 -12.93 -7.98 -2.67
N THR A 38 -13.23 -7.35 -1.52
CA THR A 38 -13.46 -8.04 -0.26
C THR A 38 -14.72 -8.91 -0.36
N PRO A 39 -14.71 -10.16 0.12
CA PRO A 39 -15.89 -11.01 0.13
C PRO A 39 -17.06 -10.38 0.89
N ARG A 40 -18.27 -10.64 0.40
CA ARG A 40 -19.51 -10.20 1.04
C ARG A 40 -20.05 -11.28 1.98
N ASP A 41 -20.85 -10.85 2.96
CA ASP A 41 -21.55 -11.77 3.85
C ASP A 41 -22.52 -12.62 3.03
N PRO A 42 -22.46 -13.98 3.12
CA PRO A 42 -23.35 -14.85 2.37
C PRO A 42 -24.86 -14.65 2.69
N ASN A 43 -25.16 -14.13 3.89
CA ASN A 43 -26.54 -13.89 4.35
C ASN A 43 -27.03 -12.46 4.11
N ASP A 44 -26.09 -11.51 3.89
CA ASP A 44 -26.39 -10.11 3.62
C ASP A 44 -25.35 -9.51 2.67
N PRO A 45 -25.55 -9.60 1.33
CA PRO A 45 -24.61 -9.10 0.34
C PRO A 45 -24.32 -7.60 0.40
N THR A 46 -25.09 -6.83 1.18
CA THR A 46 -24.81 -5.39 1.39
C THR A 46 -23.69 -5.15 2.39
N LYS A 47 -23.29 -6.17 3.14
CA LYS A 47 -22.22 -6.13 4.15
C LYS A 47 -20.99 -6.87 3.70
N LEU A 48 -19.84 -6.47 4.25
CA LEU A 48 -18.62 -7.23 4.13
C LEU A 48 -18.68 -8.48 5.04
N ILE A 49 -17.91 -9.51 4.69
CA ILE A 49 -17.79 -10.70 5.53
C ILE A 49 -17.36 -10.32 6.95
N GLY A 50 -18.10 -10.82 7.97
CA GLY A 50 -17.84 -10.54 9.38
C GLY A 50 -18.04 -9.10 9.83
N GLU A 51 -18.70 -8.25 9.03
CA GLU A 51 -19.00 -6.88 9.39
C GLU A 51 -19.99 -6.83 10.55
N GLY A 52 -19.63 -6.10 11.62
CA GLY A 52 -20.44 -5.98 12.84
C GLY A 52 -20.32 -7.15 13.81
N ALA A 53 -19.53 -8.19 13.49
CA ALA A 53 -19.18 -9.23 14.44
C ALA A 53 -18.15 -8.73 15.46
N SER A 54 -18.13 -9.31 16.66
CA SER A 54 -17.07 -9.02 17.62
C SER A 54 -15.72 -9.45 17.07
N PHE A 55 -14.74 -8.56 17.18
CA PHE A 55 -13.39 -8.82 16.71
C PHE A 55 -12.71 -9.90 17.57
N ASP A 56 -12.32 -11.00 16.97
CA ASP A 56 -11.45 -12.01 17.58
C ASP A 56 -10.14 -12.10 16.77
N ILE A 57 -9.04 -11.72 17.40
CA ILE A 57 -7.70 -11.78 16.80
C ILE A 57 -7.27 -13.21 16.42
N ASN A 58 -7.89 -14.21 17.00
CA ASN A 58 -7.60 -15.63 16.74
C ASN A 58 -8.46 -16.22 15.61
N GLU A 59 -9.44 -15.49 15.10
CA GLU A 59 -10.22 -15.94 13.95
C GLU A 59 -9.38 -15.95 12.68
N GLY A 60 -9.59 -16.98 11.86
CA GLY A 60 -8.87 -17.14 10.61
C GLY A 60 -9.22 -16.08 9.55
N PRO A 61 -8.42 -15.99 8.48
CA PRO A 61 -8.56 -14.91 7.48
C PRO A 61 -9.88 -14.95 6.69
N ASP A 62 -10.61 -16.05 6.73
CA ASP A 62 -11.85 -16.23 5.97
C ASP A 62 -13.10 -15.86 6.76
N THR A 63 -12.97 -15.36 7.99
CA THR A 63 -14.09 -15.08 8.90
C THR A 63 -14.44 -13.60 9.00
N SER A 64 -13.55 -12.70 8.67
CA SER A 64 -13.81 -11.26 8.71
C SER A 64 -13.11 -10.50 7.60
N TRP A 65 -13.71 -9.39 7.17
CA TRP A 65 -13.12 -8.49 6.17
C TRP A 65 -11.72 -8.00 6.58
N TYR A 66 -11.51 -7.73 7.86
CA TYR A 66 -10.24 -7.26 8.41
C TYR A 66 -9.11 -8.27 8.20
N HIS A 67 -9.29 -9.51 8.66
CA HIS A 67 -8.31 -10.58 8.51
C HIS A 67 -8.11 -10.95 7.02
N TRP A 68 -9.22 -10.98 6.27
CA TRP A 68 -9.15 -11.26 4.84
C TRP A 68 -8.32 -10.21 4.09
N ARG A 69 -8.53 -8.91 4.38
CA ARG A 69 -7.75 -7.83 3.75
C ARG A 69 -6.29 -7.87 4.13
N LEU A 70 -5.95 -8.09 5.40
CA LEU A 70 -4.55 -8.22 5.83
C LEU A 70 -3.84 -9.36 5.09
N LYS A 71 -4.50 -10.50 4.91
CA LYS A 71 -3.95 -11.66 4.19
C LYS A 71 -3.83 -11.42 2.69
N ASN A 72 -4.87 -10.84 2.06
CA ASN A 72 -4.98 -10.77 0.61
C ASN A 72 -4.50 -9.44 0.03
N TRP A 73 -4.78 -8.33 0.68
CA TRP A 73 -4.30 -7.01 0.24
C TRP A 73 -2.91 -6.66 0.78
N GLY A 74 -2.59 -7.10 2.00
CA GLY A 74 -1.43 -6.67 2.77
C GLY A 74 -1.67 -5.43 3.62
N THR A 75 -2.87 -4.84 3.58
CA THR A 75 -3.31 -3.70 4.38
C THR A 75 -4.81 -3.79 4.63
N LYS A 76 -5.31 -3.13 5.68
CA LYS A 76 -6.73 -3.21 6.07
C LYS A 76 -7.64 -2.22 5.36
N TRP A 77 -7.11 -1.09 4.87
CA TRP A 77 -7.89 -0.02 4.26
C TRP A 77 -7.57 0.15 2.79
N ASP A 78 -8.54 0.63 2.03
CA ASP A 78 -8.35 0.99 0.63
C ASP A 78 -7.47 2.23 0.46
N ILE A 79 -7.04 2.50 -0.75
CA ILE A 79 -6.16 3.61 -1.09
C ILE A 79 -6.81 4.51 -2.14
N GLY A 80 -6.44 5.79 -2.12
CA GLY A 80 -6.92 6.77 -3.06
C GLY A 80 -6.45 8.19 -2.72
N CYS A 81 -6.92 9.16 -3.49
CA CYS A 81 -6.53 10.57 -3.31
C CYS A 81 -7.69 11.52 -2.95
N LYS A 82 -8.89 11.01 -2.78
CA LYS A 82 -10.07 11.82 -2.47
C LYS A 82 -10.04 12.42 -1.07
N ASP A 83 -9.72 11.60 -0.07
CA ASP A 83 -9.74 11.99 1.35
C ASP A 83 -8.37 12.40 1.90
N GLY A 84 -7.37 12.66 1.04
CA GLY A 84 -6.09 13.25 1.41
C GLY A 84 -5.00 12.28 1.87
N TYR A 85 -5.20 10.96 1.73
CA TYR A 85 -4.18 9.94 2.01
C TYR A 85 -3.31 9.58 0.80
N GLY A 86 -3.56 10.20 -0.32
CA GLY A 86 -2.77 10.06 -1.54
C GLY A 86 -2.69 11.36 -2.31
N LEU A 87 -1.66 11.47 -3.15
CA LEU A 87 -1.49 12.59 -4.05
C LEU A 87 -2.22 12.34 -5.37
N GLU A 88 -2.52 13.40 -6.12
CA GLU A 88 -3.07 13.30 -7.47
C GLU A 88 -2.22 12.38 -8.34
N PRO A 89 -2.83 11.47 -9.12
CA PRO A 89 -2.09 10.59 -9.99
C PRO A 89 -1.40 11.36 -11.12
N THR A 90 -0.23 10.87 -11.54
CA THR A 90 0.49 11.39 -12.71
C THR A 90 0.46 10.33 -13.79
N ARG A 91 -0.02 10.69 -14.98
CA ARG A 91 -0.06 9.79 -16.13
C ARG A 91 0.73 10.34 -17.29
N VAL A 92 1.63 9.53 -17.84
CA VAL A 92 2.42 9.83 -19.04
C VAL A 92 2.33 8.60 -19.96
N ASP A 93 1.68 8.74 -21.08
CA ASP A 93 1.45 7.69 -22.09
C ASP A 93 0.77 6.44 -21.47
N ASP A 94 1.48 5.32 -21.38
CA ASP A 94 1.04 4.02 -20.84
C ASP A 94 1.47 3.77 -19.39
N GLU A 95 1.98 4.80 -18.72
CA GLU A 95 2.47 4.74 -17.34
C GLU A 95 1.62 5.62 -16.42
N LEU A 96 1.18 5.05 -15.31
CA LEU A 96 0.48 5.73 -14.24
C LEU A 96 1.28 5.63 -12.95
N SER A 97 1.56 6.77 -12.32
CA SER A 97 2.28 6.86 -11.05
C SER A 97 1.39 7.46 -9.97
N ILE A 98 1.38 6.84 -8.80
CA ILE A 98 0.67 7.31 -7.61
C ILE A 98 1.57 7.28 -6.39
N THR A 99 1.32 8.22 -5.48
CA THR A 99 1.96 8.29 -4.15
C THR A 99 0.86 8.33 -3.11
N PHE A 100 0.90 7.42 -2.16
CA PHE A 100 -0.17 7.27 -1.16
C PHE A 100 0.35 6.66 0.13
N ASP A 101 -0.43 6.82 1.20
CA ASP A 101 -0.20 6.17 2.49
C ASP A 101 -1.12 4.95 2.64
N SER A 102 -0.57 3.87 3.18
CA SER A 102 -1.31 2.68 3.56
C SER A 102 -1.17 2.36 5.05
N ALA A 103 -2.19 1.71 5.62
CA ALA A 103 -2.18 1.40 7.05
C ALA A 103 -1.19 0.28 7.37
N TRP A 104 -0.16 0.58 8.18
CA TRP A 104 0.88 -0.28 8.75
C TRP A 104 1.89 -0.87 7.76
N SER A 105 1.48 -1.23 6.56
CA SER A 105 2.33 -1.94 5.60
C SER A 105 1.94 -1.62 4.16
N PRO A 106 2.86 -1.84 3.19
CA PRO A 106 2.53 -1.70 1.78
C PRO A 106 1.53 -2.78 1.35
N PRO A 107 0.63 -2.50 0.40
CA PRO A 107 -0.38 -3.46 -0.07
C PRO A 107 0.21 -4.46 -1.07
N LEU A 108 1.19 -5.28 -0.64
CA LEU A 108 1.92 -6.19 -1.53
C LEU A 108 1.02 -7.26 -2.16
N GLY A 109 0.02 -7.77 -1.43
CA GLY A 109 -0.94 -8.73 -1.98
C GLY A 109 -1.80 -8.12 -3.09
N PHE A 110 -2.12 -6.85 -2.99
CA PHE A 110 -2.76 -6.11 -4.08
C PHE A 110 -1.83 -5.97 -5.30
N TYR A 111 -0.55 -5.69 -5.10
CA TYR A 111 0.41 -5.62 -6.21
C TYR A 111 0.53 -6.96 -6.94
N GLU A 112 0.55 -8.07 -6.22
CA GLU A 112 0.51 -9.42 -6.82
C GLU A 112 -0.76 -9.62 -7.66
N ARG A 113 -1.90 -9.15 -7.17
CA ARG A 113 -3.17 -9.21 -7.92
C ARG A 113 -3.10 -8.39 -9.21
N LEU A 114 -2.50 -7.21 -9.18
CA LEU A 114 -2.32 -6.38 -10.38
C LEU A 114 -1.46 -7.09 -11.43
N VAL A 115 -0.40 -7.78 -11.02
CA VAL A 115 0.43 -8.58 -11.95
C VAL A 115 -0.39 -9.69 -12.59
N VAL A 116 -1.22 -10.38 -11.84
CA VAL A 116 -2.15 -11.42 -12.40
C VAL A 116 -3.11 -10.81 -13.43
N LEU A 117 -3.51 -9.55 -13.25
CA LEU A 117 -4.39 -8.83 -14.17
C LEU A 117 -3.66 -8.23 -15.39
N GLY A 118 -2.37 -8.47 -15.52
CA GLY A 118 -1.56 -8.04 -16.66
C GLY A 118 -0.84 -6.70 -16.51
N PHE A 119 -0.87 -6.09 -15.33
CA PHE A 119 -0.08 -4.88 -15.06
C PHE A 119 1.41 -5.22 -14.88
N ASP A 120 2.27 -4.34 -15.39
CA ASP A 120 3.66 -4.24 -14.95
C ASP A 120 3.68 -3.31 -13.72
N VAL A 121 4.19 -3.82 -12.60
CA VAL A 121 4.10 -3.15 -11.30
C VAL A 121 5.47 -2.90 -10.73
N GLN A 122 5.77 -1.64 -10.44
CA GLN A 122 6.97 -1.22 -9.73
C GLN A 122 6.58 -0.33 -8.55
N ALA A 123 7.06 -0.68 -7.37
CA ALA A 123 6.74 0.04 -6.15
C ALA A 123 7.95 0.21 -5.23
N SER A 124 7.88 1.25 -4.41
CA SER A 124 8.74 1.44 -3.25
C SER A 124 7.90 1.86 -2.06
N TYR A 125 8.37 1.57 -0.85
CA TYR A 125 7.66 1.87 0.39
C TYR A 125 8.60 2.17 1.55
N PHE A 126 8.10 2.95 2.51
CA PHE A 126 8.80 3.31 3.74
C PHE A 126 7.81 3.52 4.89
N GLU A 127 8.05 2.84 6.02
CA GLU A 127 7.30 3.02 7.27
C GLU A 127 8.26 3.50 8.37
N PRO A 128 8.20 4.80 8.75
CA PRO A 128 9.18 5.39 9.67
C PRO A 128 9.02 4.95 11.12
N GLY A 129 7.84 4.57 11.57
CA GLY A 129 7.58 4.20 12.96
C GLY A 129 8.24 2.89 13.38
N MET A 130 8.21 1.89 12.50
CA MET A 130 8.88 0.60 12.71
C MET A 130 10.22 0.52 11.98
N SER A 131 10.59 1.57 11.25
CA SER A 131 11.84 1.68 10.49
C SER A 131 12.07 0.51 9.54
N PHE A 132 11.17 0.37 8.56
CA PHE A 132 11.38 -0.52 7.43
C PHE A 132 11.08 0.17 6.09
N ALA A 133 11.71 -0.30 5.04
CA ALA A 133 11.54 0.18 3.67
C ALA A 133 11.78 -0.96 2.68
N GLY A 134 11.41 -0.74 1.44
CA GLY A 134 11.68 -1.73 0.40
C GLY A 134 11.29 -1.29 -1.00
N THR A 135 11.61 -2.16 -1.95
CA THR A 135 11.18 -2.06 -3.34
C THR A 135 10.51 -3.36 -3.75
N TRP A 136 9.49 -3.25 -4.60
CA TRP A 136 8.77 -4.41 -5.13
C TRP A 136 8.59 -4.27 -6.65
N HIS A 137 8.94 -5.33 -7.37
CA HIS A 137 8.79 -5.37 -8.83
C HIS A 137 8.31 -6.75 -9.28
N ASN A 138 7.08 -6.82 -9.78
CA ASN A 138 6.47 -8.01 -10.39
C ASN A 138 6.67 -9.31 -9.60
N GLY A 139 6.53 -9.26 -8.26
CA GLY A 139 6.64 -10.40 -7.37
C GLY A 139 7.97 -10.49 -6.60
N LYS A 140 8.93 -9.62 -6.88
CA LYS A 140 10.19 -9.56 -6.14
C LYS A 140 10.17 -8.42 -5.14
N ASP A 141 10.21 -8.75 -3.86
CA ASP A 141 10.32 -7.81 -2.74
C ASP A 141 11.76 -7.76 -2.21
N ASN A 142 12.32 -6.55 -2.14
CA ASN A 142 13.59 -6.29 -1.48
C ASN A 142 13.29 -5.49 -0.21
N TYR A 143 13.25 -6.16 0.92
CA TYR A 143 12.87 -5.62 2.23
C TYR A 143 14.09 -5.30 3.09
N TYR A 144 14.04 -4.14 3.76
CA TYR A 144 15.07 -3.65 4.67
C TYR A 144 14.43 -3.18 5.97
N GLU A 145 15.03 -3.51 7.10
CA GLU A 145 14.58 -3.05 8.43
C GLU A 145 15.76 -2.70 9.32
N GLY A 146 15.51 -1.87 10.32
CA GLY A 146 16.51 -1.47 11.30
C GLY A 146 16.99 -0.04 11.09
N ASN A 147 18.31 0.18 11.15
CA ASN A 147 18.85 1.53 10.99
C ASN A 147 18.71 2.00 9.52
N TRP A 148 18.00 3.10 9.34
CA TRP A 148 17.75 3.67 8.02
C TRP A 148 19.02 4.05 7.26
N SER A 149 20.12 4.37 7.97
CA SER A 149 21.40 4.69 7.34
C SER A 149 22.05 3.49 6.61
N ASP A 150 21.58 2.28 6.91
CA ASP A 150 22.03 1.04 6.24
C ASP A 150 21.15 0.69 5.03
N PHE A 151 20.09 1.43 4.78
CA PHE A 151 19.21 1.21 3.63
C PHE A 151 19.87 1.69 2.33
N PRO A 152 19.46 1.15 1.16
CA PRO A 152 19.95 1.64 -0.12
C PRO A 152 19.76 3.15 -0.26
N GLU A 153 20.80 3.85 -0.70
CA GLU A 153 20.82 5.31 -0.89
C GLU A 153 19.61 5.79 -1.73
N ALA A 154 19.24 5.03 -2.77
CA ALA A 154 18.09 5.35 -3.61
C ALA A 154 16.77 5.41 -2.83
N LEU A 155 16.56 4.54 -1.83
CA LEU A 155 15.37 4.59 -0.97
C LEU A 155 15.45 5.73 0.04
N VAL A 156 16.64 5.96 0.61
CA VAL A 156 16.88 7.07 1.54
C VAL A 156 16.55 8.40 0.89
N ASP A 157 17.01 8.60 -0.34
CA ASP A 157 16.75 9.82 -1.12
C ASP A 157 15.30 9.92 -1.57
N GLU A 158 14.70 8.82 -2.03
CA GLU A 158 13.33 8.79 -2.53
C GLU A 158 12.28 9.22 -1.49
N PHE A 159 12.52 8.84 -0.23
CA PHE A 159 11.61 9.13 0.89
C PHE A 159 12.11 10.23 1.83
N ASP A 160 13.18 10.94 1.47
CA ASP A 160 13.78 11.99 2.32
C ASP A 160 14.00 11.53 3.78
N MET A 161 14.54 10.33 3.95
CA MET A 161 14.66 9.71 5.28
C MET A 161 15.52 10.54 6.24
N HIS A 162 16.45 11.34 5.73
CA HIS A 162 17.23 12.30 6.52
C HIS A 162 16.34 13.30 7.26
N GLU A 163 15.24 13.74 6.67
CA GLU A 163 14.31 14.67 7.32
C GLU A 163 13.53 14.03 8.46
N PHE A 164 13.25 12.72 8.38
CA PHE A 164 12.56 11.99 9.45
C PHE A 164 13.45 11.74 10.67
N TYR A 165 14.74 11.49 10.46
CA TYR A 165 15.64 11.02 11.50
C TYR A 165 16.78 11.97 11.82
N GLY A 166 17.04 12.99 11.00
CA GLY A 166 18.17 13.90 11.13
C GLY A 166 18.23 14.65 12.47
N ASP A 167 17.09 15.04 13.02
CA ASP A 167 17.00 15.72 14.32
C ASP A 167 17.28 14.79 15.51
N LEU A 168 17.09 13.48 15.34
CA LEU A 168 17.35 12.49 16.40
C LEU A 168 18.85 12.20 16.55
N GLU A 169 19.60 12.21 15.44
CA GLU A 169 21.06 11.99 15.47
C GLU A 169 21.81 13.13 16.17
N VAL A 170 21.29 14.36 16.10
CA VAL A 170 21.91 15.54 16.75
C VAL A 170 21.77 15.50 18.28
N GLU A 171 20.76 14.82 18.82
CA GLU A 171 20.59 14.66 20.27
C GLU A 171 21.53 13.60 20.86
N ASP A 172 21.81 12.53 20.12
CA ASP A 172 22.70 11.45 20.56
C ASP A 172 24.20 11.88 20.53
N GLU A 173 24.60 12.78 19.63
CA GLU A 173 25.96 13.33 19.60
C GLU A 173 26.25 14.36 20.73
N LYS A 174 25.24 14.88 21.42
CA LYS A 174 25.38 15.83 22.51
C LYS A 174 25.41 15.21 23.90
N MET A 175 25.26 13.92 23.97
CA MET A 175 25.41 13.14 25.20
C MET A 175 26.77 12.44 25.25
#